data_b6cb425574f2a84b8948558f45f3d30e
#
_entry.id   b6cb425574f2a84b8948558f45f3d30e
#
_cell.length_a   1.000
_cell.length_b   1.000
_cell.length_c   1.000
_cell.angle_alpha   90.00
_cell.angle_beta   90.00
_cell.angle_gamma   90.00
#
_symmetry.space_group_name_H-M   'P 1'
#
loop_
_entity.id
_entity.type
_entity.pdbx_description
1 polymer ?
#
loop_
_entity_poly.entity_id
_entity_poly.type
_entity_poly.pdbx_seq_one_letter_code
_entity_poly.pdbx_strand_id
1 'polypeptide(L)'
;MLKKLVATALLTTAFTAHAAPVFNIFELGIQPEQSAAYDEVGKNNITTSVQHESGTLAMYSVKQANNPSMAYMLEVYADAAAYQAHIQSPQYREFLRRSPEILTEHKRKIEVVPQFLGDKKVQQTPDTINNLVIVDVKPEHAQAFRAIVVPEMVQSLKVESGVWAMYAATEKTNPNRWYFYEIYANQAAYQQHRQTPHFQDYLKRTADMLQSKEPIAITPALLMNKGGLQFDAAQSAQSAQP
;
A
#
# COMPACT_ATOMS: atom_id res chain seq x y z
N MET A 1 -14.26 57.15 -34.63
CA MET A 1 -13.15 56.23 -34.33
C MET A 1 -13.53 55.41 -33.09
N LEU A 2 -13.98 54.19 -33.30
CA LEU A 2 -14.47 53.33 -32.20
C LEU A 2 -13.33 52.41 -31.77
N LYS A 3 -12.79 52.60 -30.55
CA LYS A 3 -11.75 51.75 -29.97
C LYS A 3 -12.42 50.48 -29.45
N LYS A 4 -12.15 49.32 -30.07
CA LYS A 4 -12.55 48.01 -29.56
C LYS A 4 -11.61 47.62 -28.42
N LEU A 5 -12.14 47.51 -27.21
CA LEU A 5 -11.47 46.85 -26.09
C LEU A 5 -11.57 45.32 -26.30
N VAL A 6 -10.45 44.68 -26.46
CA VAL A 6 -10.33 43.22 -26.41
C VAL A 6 -10.07 42.83 -24.93
N ALA A 7 -11.06 42.23 -24.30
CA ALA A 7 -10.89 41.65 -22.96
C ALA A 7 -10.30 40.25 -23.12
N THR A 8 -9.04 40.11 -22.74
CA THR A 8 -8.38 38.80 -22.65
C THR A 8 -8.80 38.13 -21.34
N ALA A 9 -9.65 37.11 -21.40
CA ALA A 9 -10.00 36.28 -20.24
C ALA A 9 -8.83 35.34 -19.96
N LEU A 10 -8.13 35.57 -18.85
CA LEU A 10 -7.20 34.58 -18.31
C LEU A 10 -8.01 33.42 -17.68
N LEU A 11 -8.03 32.28 -18.33
CA LEU A 11 -8.47 31.04 -17.70
C LEU A 11 -7.39 30.62 -16.69
N THR A 12 -7.61 30.88 -15.43
CA THR A 12 -6.85 30.25 -14.32
C THR A 12 -7.36 28.83 -14.17
N THR A 13 -6.62 27.86 -14.66
CA THR A 13 -6.81 26.44 -14.32
C THR A 13 -6.40 26.25 -12.86
N ALA A 14 -7.38 26.14 -11.97
CA ALA A 14 -7.13 25.73 -10.59
C ALA A 14 -6.65 24.26 -10.61
N PHE A 15 -5.36 24.05 -10.43
CA PHE A 15 -4.84 22.72 -10.09
C PHE A 15 -5.32 22.38 -8.68
N THR A 16 -6.29 21.49 -8.56
CA THR A 16 -6.63 20.90 -7.27
C THR A 16 -5.48 19.96 -6.89
N ALA A 17 -4.64 20.39 -5.95
CA ALA A 17 -3.69 19.49 -5.31
C ALA A 17 -4.50 18.38 -4.64
N HIS A 18 -4.46 17.16 -5.18
CA HIS A 18 -5.05 16.01 -4.51
C HIS A 18 -4.27 15.75 -3.23
N ALA A 19 -4.98 15.62 -2.10
CA ALA A 19 -4.37 15.23 -0.84
C ALA A 19 -3.69 13.86 -1.00
N ALA A 20 -2.54 13.69 -0.35
CA ALA A 20 -1.81 12.43 -0.43
C ALA A 20 -2.62 11.28 0.18
N PRO A 21 -2.59 10.08 -0.40
CA PRO A 21 -3.25 8.91 0.16
C PRO A 21 -2.67 8.56 1.52
N VAL A 22 -3.51 7.98 2.39
CA VAL A 22 -3.10 7.41 3.66
C VAL A 22 -2.84 5.93 3.47
N PHE A 23 -1.67 5.47 3.87
CA PHE A 23 -1.34 4.06 3.94
C PHE A 23 -1.07 3.67 5.38
N ASN A 24 -1.81 2.72 5.90
CA ASN A 24 -1.66 2.19 7.26
C ASN A 24 -1.19 0.74 7.20
N ILE A 25 -0.28 0.38 8.09
CA ILE A 25 0.14 -1.00 8.33
C ILE A 25 -0.08 -1.28 9.83
N PHE A 26 -0.86 -2.30 10.13
CA PHE A 26 -1.06 -2.79 11.49
C PHE A 26 -0.49 -4.20 11.63
N GLU A 27 0.21 -4.45 12.72
CA GLU A 27 0.66 -5.75 13.15
C GLU A 27 -0.16 -6.15 14.38
N LEU A 28 -0.91 -7.25 14.27
CA LEU A 28 -1.95 -7.64 15.22
C LEU A 28 -1.71 -9.06 15.71
N GLY A 29 -1.60 -9.23 17.03
CA GLY A 29 -1.63 -10.56 17.66
C GLY A 29 -3.07 -11.03 17.81
N ILE A 30 -3.35 -12.26 17.39
CA ILE A 30 -4.66 -12.90 17.50
C ILE A 30 -4.65 -13.81 18.75
N GLN A 31 -5.69 -13.72 19.59
CA GLN A 31 -5.85 -14.59 20.74
C GLN A 31 -5.90 -16.07 20.32
N PRO A 32 -5.38 -16.99 21.14
CA PRO A 32 -5.54 -18.42 20.89
C PRO A 32 -7.01 -18.77 20.60
N GLU A 33 -7.24 -19.63 19.60
CA GLU A 33 -8.58 -20.11 19.19
C GLU A 33 -9.52 -19.04 18.61
N GLN A 34 -9.09 -17.77 18.51
CA GLN A 34 -9.91 -16.67 17.97
C GLN A 34 -9.64 -16.37 16.47
N SER A 35 -8.86 -17.20 15.81
CA SER A 35 -8.50 -16.96 14.40
C SER A 35 -9.73 -16.88 13.47
N ALA A 36 -10.72 -17.75 13.65
CA ALA A 36 -11.95 -17.73 12.88
C ALA A 36 -12.79 -16.48 13.15
N ALA A 37 -12.90 -16.05 14.42
CA ALA A 37 -13.63 -14.84 14.79
C ALA A 37 -12.93 -13.57 14.24
N TYR A 38 -11.59 -13.54 14.27
CA TYR A 38 -10.80 -12.48 13.64
C TYR A 38 -11.07 -12.39 12.13
N ASP A 39 -11.06 -13.54 11.44
CA ASP A 39 -11.30 -13.59 9.99
C ASP A 39 -12.73 -13.16 9.64
N GLU A 40 -13.73 -13.55 10.43
CA GLU A 40 -15.14 -13.17 10.23
C GLU A 40 -15.35 -11.66 10.37
N VAL A 41 -14.89 -11.08 11.49
CA VAL A 41 -15.05 -9.64 11.76
C VAL A 41 -14.21 -8.80 10.79
N GLY A 42 -12.99 -9.27 10.49
CA GLY A 42 -12.12 -8.65 9.50
C GLY A 42 -12.72 -8.67 8.10
N LYS A 43 -13.30 -9.80 7.69
CA LYS A 43 -14.00 -9.93 6.40
C LYS A 43 -15.16 -8.95 6.29
N ASN A 44 -16.00 -8.83 7.32
CA ASN A 44 -17.10 -7.86 7.32
C ASN A 44 -16.58 -6.42 7.18
N ASN A 45 -15.57 -6.04 7.96
CA ASN A 45 -14.97 -4.70 7.89
C ASN A 45 -14.39 -4.42 6.50
N ILE A 46 -13.54 -5.29 5.98
CA ILE A 46 -12.87 -5.13 4.67
C ILE A 46 -13.90 -5.04 3.54
N THR A 47 -14.83 -6.00 3.49
CA THR A 47 -15.78 -6.10 2.38
C THR A 47 -16.70 -4.88 2.33
N THR A 48 -17.28 -4.51 3.47
CA THR A 48 -18.20 -3.36 3.58
C THR A 48 -17.48 -2.07 3.24
N SER A 49 -16.26 -1.86 3.78
CA SER A 49 -15.52 -0.61 3.58
C SER A 49 -15.07 -0.44 2.14
N VAL A 50 -14.46 -1.45 1.53
CA VAL A 50 -14.00 -1.33 0.13
C VAL A 50 -15.17 -1.20 -0.85
N GLN A 51 -16.32 -1.82 -0.56
CA GLN A 51 -17.49 -1.75 -1.45
C GLN A 51 -18.29 -0.45 -1.29
N HIS A 52 -18.44 0.08 -0.08
CA HIS A 52 -19.38 1.16 0.19
C HIS A 52 -18.75 2.51 0.59
N GLU A 53 -17.51 2.54 1.03
CA GLU A 53 -16.81 3.77 1.32
C GLU A 53 -16.04 4.24 0.07
N SER A 54 -16.40 5.40 -0.49
CA SER A 54 -15.77 5.91 -1.73
C SER A 54 -14.26 6.12 -1.57
N GLY A 55 -13.82 6.55 -0.39
CA GLY A 55 -12.43 6.87 -0.11
C GLY A 55 -11.58 5.70 0.42
N THR A 56 -12.17 4.53 0.73
CA THR A 56 -11.41 3.32 1.09
C THR A 56 -11.00 2.60 -0.18
N LEU A 57 -9.72 2.69 -0.55
CA LEU A 57 -9.20 2.22 -1.83
C LEU A 57 -8.78 0.75 -1.80
N ALA A 58 -8.16 0.32 -0.71
CA ALA A 58 -7.71 -1.06 -0.52
C ALA A 58 -7.64 -1.44 0.95
N MET A 59 -7.95 -2.70 1.24
CA MET A 59 -7.74 -3.33 2.54
C MET A 59 -7.29 -4.77 2.32
N TYR A 60 -6.18 -5.16 2.97
CA TYR A 60 -5.57 -6.47 2.82
C TYR A 60 -5.28 -7.06 4.19
N SER A 61 -5.87 -8.21 4.49
CA SER A 61 -5.57 -9.01 5.67
C SER A 61 -4.69 -10.19 5.27
N VAL A 62 -3.54 -10.31 5.93
CA VAL A 62 -2.58 -11.39 5.72
C VAL A 62 -2.12 -11.92 7.07
N LYS A 63 -1.70 -13.18 7.13
CA LYS A 63 -1.15 -13.80 8.35
C LYS A 63 0.30 -14.22 8.13
N GLN A 64 1.11 -14.22 9.18
CA GLN A 64 2.43 -14.82 9.09
C GLN A 64 2.32 -16.31 8.82
N ALA A 65 3.07 -16.82 7.83
CA ALA A 65 2.99 -18.22 7.42
C ALA A 65 3.48 -19.19 8.51
N ASN A 66 4.48 -18.77 9.29
CA ASN A 66 5.08 -19.54 10.39
C ASN A 66 4.46 -19.24 11.76
N ASN A 67 3.59 -18.22 11.85
CA ASN A 67 2.87 -17.87 13.08
C ASN A 67 1.49 -17.29 12.73
N PRO A 68 0.47 -18.14 12.44
CA PRO A 68 -0.86 -17.68 12.03
C PRO A 68 -1.63 -16.86 13.08
N SER A 69 -1.13 -16.80 14.32
CA SER A 69 -1.63 -15.90 15.36
C SER A 69 -1.11 -14.46 15.24
N MET A 70 -0.23 -14.19 14.26
CA MET A 70 0.20 -12.86 13.90
C MET A 70 -0.35 -12.48 12.52
N ALA A 71 -1.05 -11.36 12.46
CA ALA A 71 -1.63 -10.83 11.24
C ALA A 71 -1.08 -9.44 10.92
N TYR A 72 -1.06 -9.11 9.64
CA TYR A 72 -0.91 -7.73 9.16
C TYR A 72 -2.20 -7.29 8.50
N MET A 73 -2.60 -6.06 8.80
CA MET A 73 -3.67 -5.36 8.11
C MET A 73 -3.06 -4.15 7.40
N LEU A 74 -3.22 -4.12 6.08
CA LEU A 74 -2.73 -3.03 5.23
C LEU A 74 -3.94 -2.32 4.64
N GLU A 75 -3.99 -0.99 4.79
CA GLU A 75 -5.15 -0.19 4.42
C GLU A 75 -4.72 1.04 3.63
N VAL A 76 -5.42 1.31 2.53
CA VAL A 76 -5.17 2.49 1.70
C VAL A 76 -6.44 3.31 1.57
N TYR A 77 -6.33 4.60 1.89
CA TYR A 77 -7.40 5.57 1.79
C TYR A 77 -7.00 6.70 0.84
N ALA A 78 -7.97 7.28 0.16
CA ALA A 78 -7.74 8.38 -0.79
C ALA A 78 -7.07 9.59 -0.14
N ASP A 79 -7.40 9.86 1.12
CA ASP A 79 -6.85 10.97 1.92
C ASP A 79 -7.17 10.78 3.41
N ALA A 80 -6.77 11.75 4.23
CA ALA A 80 -7.04 11.75 5.66
C ALA A 80 -8.54 11.84 6.01
N ALA A 81 -9.35 12.52 5.20
CA ALA A 81 -10.79 12.62 5.42
C ALA A 81 -11.48 11.27 5.19
N ALA A 82 -11.07 10.53 4.17
CA ALA A 82 -11.52 9.16 3.91
C ALA A 82 -11.16 8.22 5.07
N TYR A 83 -9.94 8.31 5.61
CA TYR A 83 -9.57 7.56 6.81
C TYR A 83 -10.43 7.93 8.02
N GLN A 84 -10.70 9.24 8.25
CA GLN A 84 -11.59 9.68 9.33
C GLN A 84 -13.02 9.17 9.16
N ALA A 85 -13.54 9.11 7.93
CA ALA A 85 -14.84 8.52 7.64
C ALA A 85 -14.88 7.02 7.98
N HIS A 86 -13.83 6.27 7.58
CA HIS A 86 -13.71 4.84 7.88
C HIS A 86 -13.74 4.55 9.38
N ILE A 87 -12.94 5.22 10.19
CA ILE A 87 -12.89 4.95 11.65
C ILE A 87 -14.18 5.31 12.39
N GLN A 88 -15.10 6.03 11.74
CA GLN A 88 -16.44 6.32 12.25
C GLN A 88 -17.50 5.36 11.72
N SER A 89 -17.15 4.46 10.81
CA SER A 89 -18.10 3.54 10.18
C SER A 89 -18.62 2.47 11.14
N PRO A 90 -19.83 1.95 10.93
CA PRO A 90 -20.39 0.91 11.78
C PRO A 90 -19.56 -0.38 11.80
N GLN A 91 -19.03 -0.81 10.65
CA GLN A 91 -18.25 -2.04 10.52
C GLN A 91 -16.88 -1.92 11.22
N TYR A 92 -16.23 -0.75 11.19
CA TYR A 92 -15.01 -0.52 11.94
C TYR A 92 -15.27 -0.48 13.46
N ARG A 93 -16.36 0.17 13.90
CA ARG A 93 -16.75 0.16 15.32
C ARG A 93 -17.06 -1.24 15.83
N GLU A 94 -17.68 -2.09 15.00
CA GLU A 94 -17.91 -3.48 15.35
C GLU A 94 -16.58 -4.25 15.50
N PHE A 95 -15.62 -4.03 14.60
CA PHE A 95 -14.28 -4.59 14.74
C PHE A 95 -13.64 -4.14 16.06
N LEU A 96 -13.70 -2.85 16.39
CA LEU A 96 -13.17 -2.33 17.66
C LEU A 96 -13.87 -2.93 18.89
N ARG A 97 -15.19 -3.10 18.85
CA ARG A 97 -15.98 -3.68 19.93
C ARG A 97 -15.57 -5.14 20.21
N ARG A 98 -15.26 -5.89 19.15
CA ARG A 98 -14.84 -7.30 19.24
C ARG A 98 -13.34 -7.46 19.55
N SER A 99 -12.55 -6.43 19.25
CA SER A 99 -11.10 -6.51 19.34
C SER A 99 -10.54 -6.95 20.70
N PRO A 100 -11.11 -6.59 21.89
CA PRO A 100 -10.62 -7.10 23.18
C PRO A 100 -10.76 -8.61 23.35
N GLU A 101 -11.71 -9.24 22.66
CA GLU A 101 -11.96 -10.69 22.75
C GLU A 101 -11.06 -11.46 21.77
N ILE A 102 -10.73 -10.86 20.61
CA ILE A 102 -10.08 -11.55 19.51
C ILE A 102 -8.60 -11.20 19.34
N LEU A 103 -8.14 -10.06 19.87
CA LEU A 103 -6.73 -9.62 19.76
C LEU A 103 -6.02 -9.70 21.12
N THR A 104 -4.74 -10.00 21.07
CA THR A 104 -3.82 -9.87 22.21
C THR A 104 -3.49 -8.41 22.49
N GLU A 105 -2.63 -8.15 23.48
CA GLU A 105 -2.08 -6.79 23.70
C GLU A 105 -1.15 -6.33 22.58
N HIS A 106 -0.68 -7.24 21.71
CA HIS A 106 0.13 -6.88 20.57
C HIS A 106 -0.75 -6.27 19.45
N LYS A 107 -0.87 -4.95 19.48
CA LYS A 107 -1.62 -4.12 18.51
C LYS A 107 -0.74 -2.94 18.12
N ARG A 108 0.12 -3.14 17.15
CA ARG A 108 1.08 -2.14 16.71
C ARG A 108 0.65 -1.51 15.39
N LYS A 109 0.50 -0.20 15.37
CA LYS A 109 0.45 0.57 14.13
C LYS A 109 1.87 0.94 13.73
N ILE A 110 2.28 0.54 12.53
CA ILE A 110 3.52 0.99 11.90
C ILE A 110 3.19 2.26 11.14
N GLU A 111 3.66 3.41 11.65
CA GLU A 111 3.43 4.68 10.98
C GLU A 111 4.38 4.82 9.79
N VAL A 112 3.80 4.90 8.60
CA VAL A 112 4.54 4.97 7.34
C VAL A 112 4.17 6.20 6.51
N VAL A 113 5.08 6.61 5.63
CA VAL A 113 4.91 7.65 4.63
C VAL A 113 4.94 6.99 3.26
N PRO A 114 3.84 7.01 2.48
CA PRO A 114 3.79 6.42 1.16
C PRO A 114 4.86 7.04 0.24
N GLN A 115 5.61 6.19 -0.45
CA GLN A 115 6.57 6.58 -1.48
C GLN A 115 6.04 6.30 -2.88
N PHE A 116 5.43 5.14 -3.04
CA PHE A 116 4.73 4.70 -4.24
C PHE A 116 3.59 3.76 -3.86
N LEU A 117 2.41 3.98 -4.42
CA LEU A 117 1.28 3.08 -4.30
C LEU A 117 0.68 2.90 -5.70
N GLY A 118 0.73 1.68 -6.22
CA GLY A 118 0.17 1.37 -7.52
C GLY A 118 -0.51 0.01 -7.53
N ASP A 119 -1.71 -0.07 -8.15
CA ASP A 119 -2.40 -1.33 -8.26
C ASP A 119 -3.30 -1.46 -9.49
N LYS A 120 -3.61 -2.69 -9.80
CA LYS A 120 -4.72 -3.17 -10.63
C LYS A 120 -5.79 -3.77 -9.73
N LYS A 121 -6.96 -4.06 -10.26
CA LYS A 121 -7.99 -4.78 -9.52
C LYS A 121 -7.49 -6.18 -9.14
N VAL A 122 -7.37 -6.45 -7.86
CA VAL A 122 -6.99 -7.77 -7.33
C VAL A 122 -8.17 -8.73 -7.49
N GLN A 123 -7.89 -9.91 -8.03
CA GLN A 123 -8.83 -11.03 -8.18
C GLN A 123 -8.28 -12.23 -7.41
N GLN A 124 -8.37 -12.17 -6.08
CA GLN A 124 -7.78 -13.21 -5.22
C GLN A 124 -8.28 -14.60 -5.58
N THR A 125 -7.34 -15.52 -5.74
CA THR A 125 -7.55 -16.97 -5.90
C THR A 125 -6.71 -17.73 -4.87
N PRO A 126 -6.88 -19.04 -4.72
CA PRO A 126 -5.98 -19.84 -3.87
C PRO A 126 -4.49 -19.78 -4.27
N ASP A 127 -4.20 -19.44 -5.53
CA ASP A 127 -2.84 -19.35 -6.05
C ASP A 127 -2.22 -17.95 -5.91
N THR A 128 -2.97 -16.97 -5.43
CA THR A 128 -2.49 -15.58 -5.28
C THR A 128 -1.33 -15.52 -4.30
N ILE A 129 -0.25 -14.88 -4.74
CA ILE A 129 0.97 -14.67 -3.94
C ILE A 129 0.99 -13.21 -3.46
N ASN A 130 1.40 -13.02 -2.22
CA ASN A 130 1.74 -11.69 -1.71
C ASN A 130 3.05 -11.73 -0.91
N ASN A 131 3.80 -10.64 -1.01
CA ASN A 131 5.05 -10.45 -0.31
C ASN A 131 4.96 -9.23 0.60
N LEU A 132 5.54 -9.35 1.79
CA LEU A 132 5.84 -8.22 2.67
C LEU A 132 7.35 -8.25 2.94
N VAL A 133 8.05 -7.18 2.58
CA VAL A 133 9.50 -7.11 2.73
C VAL A 133 9.87 -5.81 3.43
N ILE A 134 10.69 -5.91 4.47
CA ILE A 134 11.29 -4.76 5.15
C ILE A 134 12.71 -4.61 4.65
N VAL A 135 13.10 -3.39 4.28
CA VAL A 135 14.43 -3.09 3.76
C VAL A 135 14.98 -1.87 4.50
N ASP A 136 16.13 -2.02 5.13
CA ASP A 136 16.88 -0.87 5.65
C ASP A 136 17.92 -0.45 4.60
N VAL A 137 17.80 0.78 4.14
CA VAL A 137 18.70 1.38 3.15
C VAL A 137 19.76 2.18 3.88
N LYS A 138 21.02 2.12 3.45
CA LYS A 138 22.09 2.96 3.99
C LYS A 138 21.74 4.43 3.75
N PRO A 139 21.85 5.32 4.75
CA PRO A 139 21.39 6.71 4.64
C PRO A 139 21.96 7.47 3.44
N GLU A 140 23.22 7.24 3.10
CA GLU A 140 23.92 7.86 1.97
C GLU A 140 23.34 7.45 0.61
N HIS A 141 22.59 6.34 0.56
CA HIS A 141 21.97 5.82 -0.66
C HIS A 141 20.45 6.07 -0.75
N ALA A 142 19.82 6.71 0.25
CA ALA A 142 18.37 6.84 0.34
C ALA A 142 17.72 7.42 -0.94
N GLN A 143 18.28 8.52 -1.46
CA GLN A 143 17.76 9.15 -2.68
C GLN A 143 18.00 8.29 -3.94
N ALA A 144 19.20 7.70 -4.06
CA ALA A 144 19.56 6.85 -5.19
C ALA A 144 18.72 5.58 -5.21
N PHE A 145 18.48 4.96 -4.04
CA PHE A 145 17.61 3.79 -3.91
C PHE A 145 16.19 4.08 -4.39
N ARG A 146 15.60 5.20 -3.91
CA ARG A 146 14.26 5.60 -4.36
C ARG A 146 14.19 5.82 -5.87
N ALA A 147 15.21 6.49 -6.45
CA ALA A 147 15.28 6.76 -7.89
C ALA A 147 15.44 5.50 -8.76
N ILE A 148 15.76 4.35 -8.17
CA ILE A 148 15.84 3.05 -8.84
C ILE A 148 14.57 2.23 -8.60
N VAL A 149 14.13 2.09 -7.35
CA VAL A 149 13.04 1.18 -7.00
C VAL A 149 11.68 1.66 -7.48
N VAL A 150 11.38 2.96 -7.40
CA VAL A 150 10.05 3.46 -7.81
C VAL A 150 9.82 3.30 -9.32
N PRO A 151 10.74 3.67 -10.23
CA PRO A 151 10.59 3.38 -11.66
C PRO A 151 10.47 1.88 -11.98
N GLU A 152 11.15 1.01 -11.24
CA GLU A 152 11.01 -0.43 -11.38
C GLU A 152 9.58 -0.87 -11.08
N MET A 153 9.00 -0.45 -9.94
CA MET A 153 7.62 -0.77 -9.55
C MET A 153 6.58 -0.26 -10.57
N VAL A 154 6.77 0.96 -11.08
CA VAL A 154 5.94 1.53 -12.15
C VAL A 154 6.00 0.67 -13.41
N GLN A 155 7.21 0.26 -13.83
CA GLN A 155 7.41 -0.56 -15.01
C GLN A 155 6.76 -1.93 -14.85
N SER A 156 6.95 -2.58 -13.71
CA SER A 156 6.36 -3.89 -13.40
C SER A 156 4.83 -3.86 -13.49
N LEU A 157 4.18 -2.89 -12.86
CA LEU A 157 2.73 -2.72 -12.96
C LEU A 157 2.27 -2.46 -14.40
N LYS A 158 3.07 -1.72 -15.18
CA LYS A 158 2.71 -1.36 -16.56
C LYS A 158 2.77 -2.55 -17.52
N VAL A 159 3.82 -3.38 -17.43
CA VAL A 159 4.10 -4.39 -18.47
C VAL A 159 3.80 -5.82 -18.07
N GLU A 160 3.67 -6.10 -16.77
CA GLU A 160 3.46 -7.44 -16.26
C GLU A 160 1.99 -7.63 -15.85
N SER A 161 1.24 -8.41 -16.62
CA SER A 161 -0.19 -8.64 -16.35
C SER A 161 -0.45 -9.34 -15.02
N GLY A 162 0.51 -10.16 -14.55
CA GLY A 162 0.41 -10.90 -13.30
C GLY A 162 0.87 -10.13 -12.05
N VAL A 163 1.39 -8.90 -12.18
CA VAL A 163 1.66 -7.98 -11.07
C VAL A 163 0.41 -7.15 -10.82
N TRP A 164 -0.21 -7.31 -9.63
CA TRP A 164 -1.49 -6.68 -9.32
C TRP A 164 -1.40 -5.51 -8.36
N ALA A 165 -0.45 -5.52 -7.43
CA ALA A 165 -0.17 -4.37 -6.58
C ALA A 165 1.30 -4.30 -6.22
N MET A 166 1.80 -3.07 -6.13
CA MET A 166 3.12 -2.73 -5.62
C MET A 166 3.01 -1.47 -4.77
N TYR A 167 3.25 -1.61 -3.48
CA TYR A 167 3.22 -0.52 -2.52
C TYR A 167 4.57 -0.41 -1.83
N ALA A 168 5.08 0.81 -1.74
CA ALA A 168 6.31 1.14 -1.02
C ALA A 168 6.07 2.34 -0.11
N ALA A 169 6.46 2.21 1.13
CA ALA A 169 6.40 3.29 2.11
C ALA A 169 7.63 3.26 3.01
N THR A 170 8.03 4.40 3.54
CA THR A 170 9.09 4.49 4.54
C THR A 170 8.51 4.66 5.93
N GLU A 171 9.19 4.14 6.95
CA GLU A 171 8.79 4.39 8.34
C GLU A 171 8.92 5.88 8.66
N LYS A 172 7.90 6.45 9.31
CA LYS A 172 7.84 7.89 9.60
C LYS A 172 8.99 8.37 10.48
N THR A 173 9.41 7.53 11.42
CA THR A 173 10.50 7.82 12.36
C THR A 173 11.89 7.42 11.85
N ASN A 174 11.93 6.57 10.80
CA ASN A 174 13.16 6.13 10.13
C ASN A 174 12.95 6.10 8.61
N PRO A 175 13.21 7.21 7.89
CA PRO A 175 12.97 7.30 6.44
C PRO A 175 13.82 6.34 5.60
N ASN A 176 14.84 5.71 6.19
CA ASN A 176 15.67 4.71 5.51
C ASN A 176 15.11 3.29 5.64
N ARG A 177 14.10 3.08 6.49
CA ARG A 177 13.41 1.81 6.64
C ARG A 177 12.18 1.76 5.75
N TRP A 178 12.20 0.87 4.76
CA TRP A 178 11.18 0.69 3.75
C TRP A 178 10.33 -0.53 4.03
N TYR A 179 9.04 -0.40 3.74
CA TYR A 179 8.06 -1.48 3.72
C TYR A 179 7.55 -1.64 2.29
N PHE A 180 7.76 -2.82 1.72
CA PHE A 180 7.24 -3.20 0.41
C PHE A 180 6.13 -4.21 0.58
N TYR A 181 5.00 -3.96 -0.04
CA TYR A 181 3.92 -4.93 -0.12
C TYR A 181 3.51 -5.12 -1.58
N GLU A 182 3.48 -6.38 -2.01
CA GLU A 182 3.32 -6.74 -3.41
C GLU A 182 2.29 -7.87 -3.53
N ILE A 183 1.48 -7.85 -4.59
CA ILE A 183 0.50 -8.90 -4.89
C ILE A 183 0.71 -9.37 -6.32
N TYR A 184 0.80 -10.67 -6.48
CA TYR A 184 0.96 -11.36 -7.76
C TYR A 184 -0.18 -12.34 -8.00
N ALA A 185 -0.57 -12.53 -9.25
CA ALA A 185 -1.65 -13.41 -9.64
C ALA A 185 -1.43 -14.86 -9.14
N ASN A 186 -0.18 -15.33 -9.23
CA ASN A 186 0.23 -16.67 -8.81
C ASN A 186 1.76 -16.80 -8.77
N GLN A 187 2.26 -17.98 -8.39
CA GLN A 187 3.68 -18.28 -8.31
C GLN A 187 4.42 -18.10 -9.66
N ALA A 188 3.78 -18.42 -10.78
CA ALA A 188 4.39 -18.25 -12.10
C ALA A 188 4.61 -16.77 -12.42
N ALA A 189 3.63 -15.91 -12.14
CA ALA A 189 3.75 -14.46 -12.29
C ALA A 189 4.88 -13.88 -11.42
N TYR A 190 4.99 -14.33 -10.17
CA TYR A 190 6.09 -13.92 -9.28
C TYR A 190 7.46 -14.36 -9.82
N GLN A 191 7.58 -15.59 -10.30
CA GLN A 191 8.85 -16.07 -10.90
C GLN A 191 9.20 -15.32 -12.19
N GLN A 192 8.21 -15.00 -13.02
CA GLN A 192 8.39 -14.18 -14.21
C GLN A 192 8.88 -12.78 -13.84
N HIS A 193 8.24 -12.11 -12.88
CA HIS A 193 8.66 -10.81 -12.37
C HIS A 193 10.13 -10.80 -11.98
N ARG A 194 10.57 -11.78 -11.21
CA ARG A 194 11.96 -11.91 -10.76
C ARG A 194 12.99 -12.08 -11.90
N GLN A 195 12.55 -12.49 -13.08
CA GLN A 195 13.42 -12.70 -14.26
C GLN A 195 13.37 -11.51 -15.24
N THR A 196 12.54 -10.52 -14.99
CA THR A 196 12.43 -9.34 -15.86
C THR A 196 13.72 -8.52 -15.85
N PRO A 197 14.08 -7.88 -16.98
CA PRO A 197 15.26 -7.02 -17.04
C PRO A 197 15.25 -5.88 -16.03
N HIS A 198 14.08 -5.26 -15.80
CA HIS A 198 13.94 -4.13 -14.86
C HIS A 198 14.13 -4.57 -13.42
N PHE A 199 13.60 -5.74 -13.02
CA PHE A 199 13.82 -6.27 -11.67
C PHE A 199 15.28 -6.70 -11.46
N GLN A 200 15.91 -7.34 -12.47
CA GLN A 200 17.32 -7.71 -12.39
C GLN A 200 18.26 -6.49 -12.33
N ASP A 201 17.94 -5.41 -13.08
CA ASP A 201 18.66 -4.14 -12.99
C ASP A 201 18.52 -3.51 -11.60
N TYR A 202 17.30 -3.50 -11.06
CA TYR A 202 17.04 -3.07 -9.67
C TYR A 202 17.92 -3.83 -8.68
N LEU A 203 17.93 -5.17 -8.72
CA LEU A 203 18.73 -5.97 -7.80
C LEU A 203 20.22 -5.66 -7.90
N LYS A 204 20.73 -5.56 -9.14
CA LYS A 204 22.15 -5.25 -9.40
C LYS A 204 22.55 -3.88 -8.89
N ARG A 205 21.73 -2.87 -9.17
CA ARG A 205 22.06 -1.47 -8.83
C ARG A 205 21.91 -1.16 -7.35
N THR A 206 21.06 -1.91 -6.64
CA THR A 206 20.79 -1.67 -5.21
C THR A 206 21.56 -2.60 -4.27
N ALA A 207 22.31 -3.58 -4.79
CA ALA A 207 22.99 -4.60 -3.99
C ALA A 207 23.81 -4.02 -2.82
N ASP A 208 24.59 -2.97 -3.09
CA ASP A 208 25.47 -2.33 -2.10
C ASP A 208 24.77 -1.21 -1.29
N MET A 209 23.51 -0.90 -1.61
CA MET A 209 22.76 0.18 -0.96
C MET A 209 22.03 -0.28 0.30
N LEU A 210 21.86 -1.58 0.49
CA LEU A 210 21.09 -2.13 1.59
C LEU A 210 21.97 -2.37 2.82
N GLN A 211 21.42 -2.03 3.98
CA GLN A 211 21.95 -2.42 5.28
C GLN A 211 21.36 -3.78 5.71
N SER A 212 20.04 -3.97 5.48
CA SER A 212 19.36 -5.22 5.75
C SER A 212 18.18 -5.43 4.79
N LYS A 213 17.75 -6.69 4.65
CA LYS A 213 16.53 -7.08 3.95
C LYS A 213 15.88 -8.24 4.70
N GLU A 214 14.66 -8.04 5.13
CA GLU A 214 13.87 -8.99 5.92
C GLU A 214 12.56 -9.31 5.18
N PRO A 215 12.46 -10.44 4.47
CA PRO A 215 11.19 -10.93 3.94
C PRO A 215 10.36 -11.53 5.08
N ILE A 216 9.13 -11.06 5.22
CA ILE A 216 8.14 -11.63 6.15
C ILE A 216 7.31 -12.64 5.35
N ALA A 217 7.45 -13.92 5.70
CA ALA A 217 6.63 -14.96 5.08
C ALA A 217 5.16 -14.79 5.51
N ILE A 218 4.29 -14.49 4.55
CA ILE A 218 2.86 -14.23 4.78
C ILE A 218 1.98 -15.07 3.85
N THR A 219 0.75 -15.32 4.30
CA THR A 219 -0.31 -15.93 3.51
C THR A 219 -1.50 -14.99 3.42
N PRO A 220 -2.12 -14.83 2.23
CA PRO A 220 -3.31 -14.00 2.09
C PRO A 220 -4.51 -14.61 2.82
N ALA A 221 -5.18 -13.81 3.64
CA ALA A 221 -6.48 -14.15 4.22
C ALA A 221 -7.61 -13.54 3.38
N LEU A 222 -7.62 -12.21 3.23
CA LEU A 222 -8.56 -11.50 2.36
C LEU A 222 -7.89 -10.28 1.73
N LEU A 223 -7.89 -10.23 0.40
CA LEU A 223 -7.29 -9.15 -0.37
C LEU A 223 -8.38 -8.44 -1.20
N MET A 224 -8.68 -7.17 -0.87
CA MET A 224 -9.67 -6.38 -1.59
C MET A 224 -9.16 -4.97 -1.88
N ASN A 225 -9.36 -4.53 -3.13
CA ASN A 225 -9.11 -3.15 -3.54
C ASN A 225 -10.12 -2.69 -4.60
N LYS A 226 -10.12 -1.40 -4.89
CA LYS A 226 -10.88 -0.84 -6.02
C LYS A 226 -10.15 -1.02 -7.35
N GLY A 227 -8.82 -1.00 -7.31
CA GLY A 227 -7.93 -1.05 -8.47
C GLY A 227 -7.77 0.32 -9.15
N GLY A 228 -6.64 0.47 -9.84
CA GLY A 228 -6.34 1.69 -10.60
C GLY A 228 -5.66 2.79 -9.79
N LEU A 229 -5.20 2.50 -8.58
CA LEU A 229 -4.41 3.44 -7.79
C LEU A 229 -3.06 3.69 -8.46
N GLN A 230 -2.69 4.98 -8.56
CA GLN A 230 -1.37 5.43 -9.01
C GLN A 230 -0.98 6.66 -8.18
N PHE A 231 -0.03 6.51 -7.31
CA PHE A 231 0.53 7.57 -6.48
C PHE A 231 2.06 7.45 -6.46
N ASP A 232 2.74 8.55 -6.74
CA ASP A 232 4.19 8.72 -6.57
C ASP A 232 4.44 10.02 -5.80
N ALA A 233 5.04 9.92 -4.62
CA ALA A 233 5.28 11.06 -3.74
C ALA A 233 6.14 12.15 -4.41
N ALA A 234 7.09 11.80 -5.29
CA ALA A 234 7.90 12.80 -5.99
C ALA A 234 7.13 13.59 -7.03
N GLN A 235 6.23 12.91 -7.78
CA GLN A 235 5.39 13.58 -8.78
C GLN A 235 4.35 14.49 -8.10
N SER A 236 3.77 14.04 -6.99
CA SER A 236 2.81 14.83 -6.22
C SER A 236 3.45 16.09 -5.61
N ALA A 237 4.70 16.02 -5.17
CA ALA A 237 5.43 17.17 -4.65
C ALA A 237 5.76 18.20 -5.75
N GLN A 238 6.05 17.76 -6.99
CA GLN A 238 6.33 18.65 -8.12
C GLN A 238 5.07 19.38 -8.61
N SER A 239 3.91 18.71 -8.59
CA SER A 239 2.63 19.32 -8.99
C SER A 239 2.07 20.31 -7.97
N ALA A 240 2.57 20.32 -6.75
CA ALA A 240 2.19 21.24 -5.66
C ALA A 240 3.07 22.51 -5.58
N GLN A 241 4.12 22.61 -6.38
CA GLN A 241 4.93 23.84 -6.48
C GLN A 241 4.26 24.82 -7.43
N PRO A 242 4.11 26.12 -7.05
CA PRO A 242 3.42 27.16 -7.83
C PRO A 242 4.17 27.53 -9.11
#